data_0e423aea8259cd384d263aa2bc4a25fc
#
_entry.id   0e423aea8259cd384d263aa2bc4a25fc
#
_cell.length_a   1.000
_cell.length_b   1.000
_cell.length_c   1.000
_cell.angle_alpha   90.00
_cell.angle_beta   90.00
_cell.angle_gamma   90.00
#
_symmetry.space_group_name_H-M   'P 1'
#
loop_
_entity.id
_entity.type
_entity.pdbx_description
1 polymer ?
#
loop_
_entity_poly.entity_id
_entity_poly.type
_entity_poly.pdbx_seq_one_letter_code
_entity_poly.pdbx_strand_id
1 'polypeptide(L)'
;RSEARAAAAAGAPAPLADYAPFRQHYLAMQRGMRSTTGDLRGRLRDMLAQSGSGEMARLAEVDAVMELTLSPREQSLLATVPTLLGTHFERLRAAHHPAQDTDTAPARPGSDAWLDVFRNDLQSVLLAELEVRFHPIEGLLAALRTR
;
A
#
# COMPACT_ATOMS: atom_id res chain seq x y z
N ARG A 1 37.17 17.93 22.50
CA ARG A 1 36.94 16.87 21.44
C ARG A 1 35.45 16.64 21.12
N SER A 2 34.56 16.91 22.05
CA SER A 2 33.11 16.73 21.87
C SER A 2 32.45 17.82 21.02
N GLU A 3 32.90 19.08 21.17
CA GLU A 3 32.38 20.25 20.44
C GLU A 3 32.74 20.24 18.94
N ALA A 4 33.96 19.76 18.60
CA ALA A 4 34.38 19.63 17.21
C ALA A 4 33.59 18.57 16.44
N ARG A 5 33.05 17.54 17.14
CA ARG A 5 32.23 16.50 16.54
C ARG A 5 30.78 16.96 16.33
N ALA A 6 30.29 17.86 17.20
CA ALA A 6 28.97 18.48 17.04
C ALA A 6 28.95 19.51 15.89
N ALA A 7 30.03 20.25 15.70
CA ALA A 7 30.17 21.20 14.61
C ALA A 7 30.32 20.53 13.23
N ALA A 8 30.94 19.35 13.17
CA ALA A 8 31.04 18.56 11.94
C ALA A 8 29.70 17.91 11.52
N ALA A 9 28.81 17.66 12.48
CA ALA A 9 27.46 17.15 12.19
C ALA A 9 26.49 18.23 11.69
N ALA A 10 26.76 19.50 11.98
CA ALA A 10 25.92 20.63 11.57
C ALA A 10 26.10 21.06 10.10
N GLY A 11 27.08 20.51 9.40
CA GLY A 11 27.37 20.84 7.99
C GLY A 11 27.16 19.69 6.99
N ALA A 12 26.75 18.51 7.45
CA ALA A 12 26.43 17.43 6.54
C ALA A 12 25.07 17.72 5.86
N PRO A 13 24.97 17.67 4.50
CA PRO A 13 23.70 17.80 3.83
C PRO A 13 22.75 16.73 4.38
N ALA A 14 21.50 17.12 4.69
CA ALA A 14 20.48 16.19 5.12
C ALA A 14 20.43 15.03 4.11
N PRO A 15 20.37 13.75 4.57
CA PRO A 15 20.32 12.63 3.66
C PRO A 15 19.12 12.81 2.74
N LEU A 16 19.36 12.73 1.43
CA LEU A 16 18.31 12.78 0.43
C LEU A 16 17.27 11.71 0.75
N ALA A 17 15.99 12.08 0.74
CA ALA A 17 14.91 11.14 0.96
C ALA A 17 14.99 9.99 -0.05
N ASP A 18 14.94 8.76 0.45
CA ASP A 18 15.02 7.53 -0.33
C ASP A 18 13.64 6.85 -0.37
N TYR A 19 13.32 6.27 -1.52
CA TYR A 19 12.07 5.51 -1.71
C TYR A 19 12.10 4.13 -1.04
N ALA A 20 13.25 3.53 -0.83
CA ALA A 20 13.37 2.15 -0.35
C ALA A 20 12.58 1.86 0.96
N PRO A 21 12.60 2.72 2.00
CA PRO A 21 11.79 2.50 3.20
C PRO A 21 10.29 2.51 2.93
N PHE A 22 9.81 3.37 2.05
CA PHE A 22 8.39 3.44 1.65
C PHE A 22 7.98 2.18 0.88
N ARG A 23 8.85 1.70 -0.01
CA ARG A 23 8.63 0.45 -0.73
C ARG A 23 8.49 -0.74 0.22
N GLN A 24 9.40 -0.86 1.19
CA GLN A 24 9.35 -1.93 2.19
C GLN A 24 8.09 -1.87 3.03
N HIS A 25 7.69 -0.67 3.46
CA HIS A 25 6.44 -0.46 4.20
C HIS A 25 5.23 -0.87 3.36
N TYR A 26 5.15 -0.42 2.10
CA TYR A 26 4.06 -0.78 1.19
C TYR A 26 3.94 -2.29 1.01
N LEU A 27 5.05 -2.97 0.74
CA LEU A 27 5.07 -4.43 0.56
C LEU A 27 4.65 -5.19 1.84
N ALA A 28 5.03 -4.68 3.02
CA ALA A 28 4.61 -5.27 4.28
C ALA A 28 3.11 -5.13 4.50
N MET A 29 2.55 -3.94 4.24
CA MET A 29 1.10 -3.68 4.30
C MET A 29 0.33 -4.52 3.29
N GLN A 30 0.81 -4.62 2.06
CA GLN A 30 0.21 -5.45 1.01
C GLN A 30 0.12 -6.93 1.40
N ARG A 31 1.20 -7.48 1.98
CA ARG A 31 1.19 -8.85 2.50
C ARG A 31 0.19 -9.04 3.63
N GLY A 32 0.16 -8.09 4.59
CA GLY A 32 -0.78 -8.11 5.71
C GLY A 32 -2.24 -8.05 5.25
N MET A 33 -2.56 -7.12 4.34
CA MET A 33 -3.90 -7.01 3.76
C MET A 33 -4.32 -8.31 3.06
N ARG A 34 -3.45 -8.88 2.23
CA ARG A 34 -3.72 -10.12 1.51
C ARG A 34 -4.00 -11.28 2.48
N SER A 35 -3.19 -11.45 3.50
CA SER A 35 -3.37 -12.52 4.48
C SER A 35 -4.67 -12.35 5.26
N THR A 36 -4.90 -11.17 5.82
CA THR A 36 -6.08 -10.90 6.66
C THR A 36 -7.39 -10.99 5.87
N THR A 37 -7.44 -10.41 4.67
CA THR A 37 -8.65 -10.48 3.83
C THR A 37 -8.91 -11.89 3.31
N GLY A 38 -7.87 -12.64 2.98
CA GLY A 38 -7.98 -14.04 2.58
C GLY A 38 -8.53 -14.92 3.71
N ASP A 39 -8.03 -14.76 4.93
CA ASP A 39 -8.52 -15.48 6.10
C ASP A 39 -9.98 -15.14 6.41
N LEU A 40 -10.34 -13.85 6.36
CA LEU A 40 -11.71 -13.40 6.57
C LEU A 40 -12.65 -13.99 5.50
N ARG A 41 -12.27 -13.94 4.24
CA ARG A 41 -13.03 -14.51 3.13
C ARG A 41 -13.26 -16.00 3.32
N GLY A 42 -12.23 -16.76 3.73
CA GLY A 42 -12.35 -18.18 4.05
C GLY A 42 -13.35 -18.46 5.16
N ARG A 43 -13.29 -17.70 6.26
CA ARG A 43 -14.24 -17.82 7.38
C ARG A 43 -15.69 -17.56 6.94
N LEU A 44 -15.92 -16.55 6.11
CA LEU A 44 -17.26 -16.24 5.61
C LEU A 44 -17.79 -17.35 4.71
N ARG A 45 -16.94 -17.97 3.88
CA ARG A 45 -17.32 -19.17 3.12
C ARG A 45 -17.70 -20.33 4.03
N ASP A 46 -16.94 -20.57 5.09
CA ASP A 46 -17.26 -21.62 6.06
C ASP A 46 -18.62 -21.38 6.74
N MET A 47 -18.91 -20.14 7.12
CA MET A 47 -20.20 -19.76 7.68
C MET A 47 -21.36 -19.98 6.69
N LEU A 48 -21.17 -19.65 5.41
CA LEU A 48 -22.16 -19.91 4.37
C LEU A 48 -22.36 -21.40 4.15
N ALA A 49 -21.30 -22.19 4.09
CA ALA A 49 -21.37 -23.65 3.92
C ALA A 49 -22.10 -24.33 5.08
N GLN A 50 -21.94 -23.83 6.30
CA GLN A 50 -22.56 -24.36 7.52
C GLN A 50 -23.99 -23.86 7.75
N SER A 51 -24.49 -22.99 6.90
CA SER A 51 -25.78 -22.31 7.10
C SER A 51 -27.01 -23.23 6.96
N GLY A 52 -26.85 -24.43 6.44
CA GLY A 52 -27.96 -25.37 6.16
C GLY A 52 -28.70 -25.09 4.85
N SER A 53 -28.36 -24.02 4.12
CA SER A 53 -28.92 -23.70 2.81
C SER A 53 -28.00 -24.21 1.69
N GLY A 54 -28.58 -24.99 0.77
CA GLY A 54 -27.85 -25.49 -0.39
C GLY A 54 -27.39 -24.39 -1.34
N GLU A 55 -28.13 -23.29 -1.43
CA GLU A 55 -27.73 -22.11 -2.22
C GLU A 55 -26.52 -21.40 -1.62
N MET A 56 -26.49 -21.24 -0.30
CA MET A 56 -25.36 -20.60 0.40
C MET A 56 -24.09 -21.47 0.33
N ALA A 57 -24.24 -22.79 0.45
CA ALA A 57 -23.12 -23.72 0.27
C ALA A 57 -22.55 -23.63 -1.17
N ARG A 58 -23.41 -23.57 -2.17
CA ARG A 58 -23.01 -23.39 -3.57
C ARG A 58 -22.33 -22.04 -3.82
N LEU A 59 -22.82 -20.96 -3.21
CA LEU A 59 -22.16 -19.64 -3.27
C LEU A 59 -20.75 -19.70 -2.71
N ALA A 60 -20.55 -20.38 -1.57
CA ALA A 60 -19.23 -20.57 -0.98
C ALA A 60 -18.27 -21.33 -1.91
N GLU A 61 -18.76 -22.38 -2.57
CA GLU A 61 -17.98 -23.15 -3.55
C GLU A 61 -17.59 -22.30 -4.77
N VAL A 62 -18.53 -21.55 -5.32
CA VAL A 62 -18.29 -20.65 -6.47
C VAL A 62 -17.26 -19.59 -6.09
N ASP A 63 -17.39 -18.97 -4.92
CA ASP A 63 -16.43 -17.96 -4.46
C ASP A 63 -15.02 -18.56 -4.29
N ALA A 64 -14.90 -19.78 -3.76
CA ALA A 64 -13.62 -20.46 -3.62
C ALA A 64 -12.94 -20.71 -4.98
N VAL A 65 -13.71 -21.13 -5.99
CA VAL A 65 -13.19 -21.31 -7.36
C VAL A 65 -12.79 -19.99 -7.98
N MET A 66 -13.58 -18.94 -7.79
CA MET A 66 -13.25 -17.60 -8.27
C MET A 66 -11.96 -17.05 -7.64
N GLU A 67 -11.80 -17.21 -6.33
CA GLU A 67 -10.58 -16.81 -5.64
C GLU A 67 -9.36 -17.54 -6.19
N LEU A 68 -9.44 -18.86 -6.32
CA LEU A 68 -8.36 -19.67 -6.86
C LEU A 68 -7.96 -19.27 -8.29
N THR A 69 -8.94 -18.89 -9.11
CA THR A 69 -8.73 -18.55 -10.51
C THR A 69 -8.22 -17.11 -10.68
N LEU A 70 -8.74 -16.16 -9.91
CA LEU A 70 -8.49 -14.73 -10.11
C LEU A 70 -7.33 -14.18 -9.28
N SER A 71 -7.04 -14.78 -8.11
CA SER A 71 -5.99 -14.29 -7.21
C SER A 71 -4.60 -14.22 -7.85
N PRO A 72 -4.14 -15.19 -8.67
CA PRO A 72 -2.83 -15.08 -9.31
C PRO A 72 -2.72 -13.86 -10.23
N ARG A 73 -3.79 -13.56 -10.98
CA ARG A 73 -3.83 -12.39 -11.88
C ARG A 73 -3.88 -11.09 -11.09
N GLU A 74 -4.68 -11.02 -10.04
CA GLU A 74 -4.75 -9.87 -9.13
C GLU A 74 -3.38 -9.59 -8.52
N GLN A 75 -2.72 -10.61 -7.99
CA GLN A 75 -1.37 -10.49 -7.42
C GLN A 75 -0.36 -9.99 -8.45
N SER A 76 -0.42 -10.48 -9.68
CA SER A 76 0.48 -10.04 -10.75
C SER A 76 0.28 -8.56 -11.09
N LEU A 77 -0.97 -8.09 -11.15
CA LEU A 77 -1.29 -6.69 -11.40
C LEU A 77 -0.85 -5.78 -10.24
N LEU A 78 -1.16 -6.16 -9.01
CA LEU A 78 -0.82 -5.39 -7.83
C LEU A 78 0.68 -5.38 -7.51
N ALA A 79 1.43 -6.37 -7.99
CA ALA A 79 2.90 -6.40 -7.86
C ALA A 79 3.59 -5.25 -8.62
N THR A 80 2.93 -4.62 -9.57
CA THR A 80 3.47 -3.46 -10.31
C THR A 80 3.36 -2.15 -9.54
N VAL A 81 2.46 -2.06 -8.56
CA VAL A 81 2.16 -0.82 -7.82
C VAL A 81 3.38 -0.24 -7.10
N PRO A 82 4.22 -1.02 -6.39
CA PRO A 82 5.42 -0.47 -5.76
C PRO A 82 6.37 0.22 -6.74
N THR A 83 6.49 -0.29 -7.96
CA THR A 83 7.32 0.33 -9.02
C THR A 83 6.72 1.65 -9.50
N LEU A 84 5.40 1.70 -9.69
CA LEU A 84 4.68 2.93 -10.07
C LEU A 84 4.79 4.00 -8.98
N LEU A 85 4.67 3.62 -7.71
CA LEU A 85 4.89 4.53 -6.58
C LEU A 85 6.32 5.05 -6.53
N GLY A 86 7.32 4.23 -6.86
CA GLY A 86 8.70 4.67 -6.97
C GLY A 86 8.90 5.72 -8.06
N THR A 87 8.30 5.53 -9.22
CA THR A 87 8.30 6.52 -10.31
C THR A 87 7.63 7.82 -9.89
N HIS A 88 6.52 7.73 -9.16
CA HIS A 88 5.81 8.89 -8.62
C HIS A 88 6.65 9.65 -7.58
N PHE A 89 7.31 8.91 -6.67
CA PHE A 89 8.24 9.47 -5.70
C PHE A 89 9.34 10.28 -6.36
N GLU A 90 10.01 9.70 -7.38
CA GLU A 90 11.08 10.40 -8.09
C GLU A 90 10.58 11.64 -8.85
N ARG A 91 9.37 11.58 -9.39
CA ARG A 91 8.75 12.75 -10.06
C ARG A 91 8.49 13.88 -9.08
N LEU A 92 7.93 13.60 -7.90
CA LEU A 92 7.70 14.61 -6.87
C LEU A 92 9.01 15.19 -6.36
N ARG A 93 10.01 14.33 -6.14
CA ARG A 93 11.35 14.76 -5.72
C ARG A 93 11.99 15.69 -6.73
N ALA A 94 11.98 15.35 -8.01
CA ALA A 94 12.53 16.15 -9.09
C ALA A 94 11.80 17.49 -9.25
N ALA A 95 10.50 17.54 -9.05
CA ALA A 95 9.72 18.77 -9.11
C ALA A 95 10.05 19.76 -7.97
N HIS A 96 10.46 19.23 -6.80
CA HIS A 96 10.80 20.05 -5.64
C HIS A 96 12.28 20.40 -5.53
N HIS A 97 13.14 19.64 -6.20
CA HIS A 97 14.56 19.89 -6.33
C HIS A 97 14.93 20.02 -7.81
N PRO A 98 14.46 21.08 -8.51
CA PRO A 98 14.96 21.34 -9.85
C PRO A 98 16.47 21.48 -9.75
N ALA A 99 17.19 20.87 -10.68
CA ALA A 99 18.66 20.90 -10.72
C ALA A 99 19.14 22.34 -10.46
N GLN A 100 19.79 22.55 -9.33
CA GLN A 100 20.36 23.85 -8.96
C GLN A 100 21.59 24.08 -9.84
N ASP A 101 21.36 24.58 -11.04
CA ASP A 101 22.35 25.35 -11.77
C ASP A 101 22.31 26.77 -11.23
N THR A 102 22.83 26.97 -10.05
CA THR A 102 23.42 28.23 -9.59
C THR A 102 23.70 28.16 -8.10
N ASP A 103 24.94 28.38 -7.77
CA ASP A 103 25.49 28.76 -6.48
C ASP A 103 24.59 29.78 -5.75
N THR A 104 24.39 29.59 -4.43
CA THR A 104 23.76 30.54 -3.52
C THR A 104 22.23 30.45 -3.31
N ALA A 105 21.77 29.45 -2.58
CA ALA A 105 20.69 29.68 -1.59
C ALA A 105 20.71 28.61 -0.51
N PRO A 106 20.66 28.91 0.80
CA PRO A 106 20.54 27.91 1.83
C PRO A 106 19.18 27.20 1.71
N ALA A 107 19.21 25.88 1.87
CA ALA A 107 18.00 25.06 1.91
C ALA A 107 16.97 25.69 2.86
N ARG A 108 15.84 26.14 2.34
CA ARG A 108 14.76 26.71 3.14
C ARG A 108 14.14 25.60 3.99
N PRO A 109 13.89 25.81 5.30
CA PRO A 109 13.05 24.92 6.09
C PRO A 109 11.64 24.95 5.51
N GLY A 110 11.21 23.86 4.88
CA GLY A 110 9.94 23.74 4.16
C GLY A 110 10.04 22.78 2.99
N SER A 111 11.21 22.15 2.78
CA SER A 111 11.46 21.27 1.63
C SER A 111 10.78 19.89 1.70
N ASP A 112 10.10 19.54 2.81
CA ASP A 112 9.52 18.22 3.01
C ASP A 112 8.02 18.13 2.68
N ALA A 113 7.39 19.23 2.23
CA ALA A 113 5.98 19.26 1.88
C ALA A 113 5.64 18.25 0.77
N TRP A 114 6.53 18.06 -0.20
CA TRP A 114 6.36 17.06 -1.26
C TRP A 114 6.34 15.62 -0.71
N LEU A 115 7.10 15.39 0.37
CA LEU A 115 7.15 14.08 1.04
C LEU A 115 5.84 13.77 1.75
N ASP A 116 5.18 14.79 2.33
CA ASP A 116 3.85 14.64 2.91
C ASP A 116 2.79 14.38 1.83
N VAL A 117 2.89 15.03 0.68
CA VAL A 117 2.06 14.71 -0.49
C VAL A 117 2.25 13.25 -0.88
N PHE A 118 3.49 12.79 -1.01
CA PHE A 118 3.78 11.40 -1.35
C PHE A 118 3.21 10.41 -0.31
N ARG A 119 3.34 10.70 0.99
CA ARG A 119 2.77 9.85 2.06
C ARG A 119 1.25 9.74 1.95
N ASN A 120 0.58 10.85 1.68
CA ASN A 120 -0.88 10.86 1.48
C ASN A 120 -1.28 10.06 0.24
N ASP A 121 -0.54 10.20 -0.85
CA ASP A 121 -0.80 9.44 -2.08
C ASP A 121 -0.57 7.94 -1.86
N LEU A 122 0.51 7.55 -1.18
CA LEU A 122 0.79 6.16 -0.83
C LEU A 122 -0.32 5.57 0.04
N GLN A 123 -0.81 6.31 1.03
CA GLN A 123 -1.93 5.89 1.87
C GLN A 123 -3.22 5.73 1.05
N SER A 124 -3.49 6.65 0.13
CA SER A 124 -4.66 6.56 -0.75
C SER A 124 -4.62 5.32 -1.64
N VAL A 125 -3.44 4.97 -2.16
CA VAL A 125 -3.26 3.75 -2.97
C VAL A 125 -3.43 2.50 -2.12
N LEU A 126 -2.92 2.46 -0.88
CA LEU A 126 -3.15 1.35 0.05
C LEU A 126 -4.63 1.15 0.37
N LEU A 127 -5.37 2.24 0.60
CA LEU A 127 -6.81 2.18 0.86
C LEU A 127 -7.58 1.69 -0.37
N ALA A 128 -7.23 2.14 -1.57
CA ALA A 128 -7.83 1.66 -2.81
C ALA A 128 -7.58 0.17 -3.04
N GLU A 129 -6.37 -0.32 -2.75
CA GLU A 129 -6.06 -1.75 -2.82
C GLU A 129 -6.88 -2.56 -1.81
N LEU A 130 -7.02 -2.06 -0.58
CA LEU A 130 -7.84 -2.69 0.45
C LEU A 130 -9.31 -2.77 0.01
N GLU A 131 -9.86 -1.71 -0.56
CA GLU A 131 -11.24 -1.66 -1.07
C GLU A 131 -11.47 -2.75 -2.11
N VAL A 132 -10.58 -2.90 -3.09
CA VAL A 132 -10.67 -3.96 -4.10
C VAL A 132 -10.68 -5.35 -3.45
N ARG A 133 -9.84 -5.58 -2.44
CA ARG A 133 -9.78 -6.85 -1.71
C ARG A 133 -11.04 -7.13 -0.89
N PHE A 134 -11.75 -6.09 -0.47
CA PHE A 134 -12.99 -6.22 0.32
C PHE A 134 -14.23 -6.50 -0.53
N HIS A 135 -14.25 -6.23 -1.83
CA HIS A 135 -15.41 -6.46 -2.68
C HIS A 135 -16.01 -7.86 -2.55
N PRO A 136 -15.26 -8.97 -2.68
CA PRO A 136 -15.82 -10.30 -2.49
C PRO A 136 -16.28 -10.56 -1.05
N ILE A 137 -15.62 -9.99 -0.07
CA ILE A 137 -16.00 -10.09 1.35
C ILE A 137 -17.35 -9.43 1.59
N GLU A 138 -17.58 -8.25 1.04
CA GLU A 138 -18.86 -7.53 1.12
C GLU A 138 -20.01 -8.36 0.49
N GLY A 139 -19.75 -9.01 -0.64
CA GLY A 139 -20.71 -9.91 -1.27
C GLY A 139 -21.09 -11.09 -0.38
N LEU A 140 -20.11 -11.76 0.23
CA LEU A 140 -20.36 -12.88 1.15
C LEU A 140 -21.09 -12.42 2.42
N LEU A 141 -20.73 -11.24 2.96
CA LEU A 141 -21.44 -10.65 4.10
C LEU A 141 -22.89 -10.31 3.77
N ALA A 142 -23.15 -9.74 2.58
CA ALA A 142 -24.50 -9.45 2.13
C ALA A 142 -25.35 -10.71 2.07
N ALA A 143 -24.80 -11.81 1.52
CA ALA A 143 -25.48 -13.11 1.49
C ALA A 143 -25.81 -13.64 2.90
N LEU A 144 -24.91 -13.48 3.86
CA LEU A 144 -25.15 -13.89 5.26
C LEU A 144 -26.23 -13.04 5.97
N ARG A 145 -26.44 -11.80 5.54
CA ARG A 145 -27.44 -10.88 6.13
C ARG A 145 -28.85 -11.10 5.58
N THR A 146 -29.00 -11.70 4.41
CA THR A 146 -30.29 -11.93 3.75
C THR A 146 -31.01 -13.20 4.24
N ARG A 147 -30.62 -13.77 5.35
CA ARG A 147 -31.26 -14.90 6.01
C ARG A 147 -32.61 -14.55 6.62
#